data_c5f00382a439fc07a939d5d5e9995ebf
#
_entry.id   c5f00382a439fc07a939d5d5e9995ebf
#
_cell.length_a   1.000
_cell.length_b   1.000
_cell.length_c   1.000
_cell.angle_alpha   90.00
_cell.angle_beta   90.00
_cell.angle_gamma   90.00
#
_symmetry.space_group_name_H-M   'P 1'
#
loop_
_entity.id
_entity.type
_entity.pdbx_description
1 polymer ?
#
loop_
_entity_poly.entity_id
_entity_poly.type
_entity_poly.pdbx_seq_one_letter_code
_entity_poly.pdbx_strand_id
1 'polypeptide(L)'
;MGRLRRFSVYEASRNLLASIMTSGKAKDDEVFKFLVSTREAKWLLNAEVATYLEKELYHKAIDLQTLQAELEGVPVGEERSTNVMKQSKIKKWFMEQHEVLDEKFSPFLELQH
;
A
#
# COMPACT_ATOMS: atom_id res chain seq x y z
N MET A 1 -6.06 -1.43 -24.64
CA MET A 1 -5.99 -0.21 -23.81
C MET A 1 -6.27 -0.51 -22.34
N GLY A 2 -7.44 -1.03 -22.01
CA GLY A 2 -7.80 -1.35 -20.64
C GLY A 2 -6.85 -2.29 -19.93
N ARG A 3 -6.34 -3.28 -20.64
CA ARG A 3 -5.44 -4.27 -20.06
C ARG A 3 -4.12 -3.65 -19.56
N LEU A 4 -3.52 -2.77 -20.37
CA LEU A 4 -2.27 -2.10 -19.96
C LEU A 4 -2.52 -1.16 -18.78
N ARG A 5 -3.66 -0.49 -18.75
CA ARG A 5 -4.00 0.39 -17.64
C ARG A 5 -4.28 -0.38 -16.36
N ARG A 6 -4.93 -1.54 -16.48
CA ARG A 6 -5.14 -2.43 -15.33
C ARG A 6 -3.81 -2.91 -14.77
N PHE A 7 -2.89 -3.29 -15.65
CA PHE A 7 -1.57 -3.71 -15.23
C PHE A 7 -0.80 -2.60 -14.54
N SER A 8 -0.97 -1.34 -15.02
CA SER A 8 -0.33 -0.19 -14.37
C SER A 8 -0.83 0.02 -12.94
N VAL A 9 -2.13 -0.20 -12.71
CA VAL A 9 -2.69 -0.10 -11.36
C VAL A 9 -2.08 -1.18 -10.45
N TYR A 10 -2.01 -2.41 -10.96
CA TYR A 10 -1.41 -3.53 -10.24
C TYR A 10 0.06 -3.25 -9.90
N GLU A 11 0.82 -2.79 -10.90
CA GLU A 11 2.25 -2.53 -10.74
C GLU A 11 2.51 -1.42 -9.72
N ALA A 12 1.72 -0.34 -9.78
CA ALA A 12 1.86 0.75 -8.82
C ALA A 12 1.58 0.26 -7.39
N SER A 13 0.60 -0.61 -7.25
CA SER A 13 0.27 -1.21 -5.95
C SER A 13 1.40 -2.10 -5.44
N ARG A 14 1.95 -2.95 -6.33
CA ARG A 14 3.08 -3.80 -5.98
C ARG A 14 4.31 -2.99 -5.60
N ASN A 15 4.55 -1.90 -6.34
CA ASN A 15 5.69 -1.04 -6.05
C ASN A 15 5.58 -0.38 -4.69
N LEU A 16 4.36 0.01 -4.28
CA LEU A 16 4.15 0.55 -2.94
C LEU A 16 4.50 -0.49 -1.88
N LEU A 17 4.00 -1.72 -2.03
CA LEU A 17 4.31 -2.79 -1.09
C LEU A 17 5.80 -3.06 -1.02
N ALA A 18 6.46 -3.16 -2.18
CA ALA A 18 7.89 -3.43 -2.26
C ALA A 18 8.71 -2.32 -1.59
N SER A 19 8.31 -1.06 -1.80
CA SER A 19 8.98 0.08 -1.20
C SER A 19 8.92 0.02 0.33
N ILE A 20 7.75 -0.29 0.86
CA ILE A 20 7.58 -0.42 2.31
C ILE A 20 8.40 -1.58 2.86
N MET A 21 8.42 -2.72 2.15
CA MET A 21 9.19 -3.89 2.59
C MET A 21 10.70 -3.65 2.59
N THR A 22 11.20 -2.97 1.57
CA THR A 22 12.65 -2.77 1.44
C THR A 22 13.16 -1.63 2.30
N SER A 23 12.42 -0.53 2.42
CA SER A 23 12.87 0.65 3.17
C SER A 23 12.26 0.76 4.56
N GLY A 24 11.19 0.04 4.82
CA GLY A 24 10.42 0.17 6.05
C GLY A 24 9.61 1.46 6.12
N LYS A 25 9.53 2.21 5.01
CA LYS A 25 8.88 3.51 4.97
C LYS A 25 7.89 3.60 3.82
N ALA A 26 6.78 4.29 4.05
CA ALA A 26 5.85 4.64 2.99
C ALA A 26 6.31 5.99 2.44
N LYS A 27 7.16 5.96 1.43
CA LYS A 27 7.76 7.18 0.86
C LYS A 27 6.73 8.01 0.12
N ASP A 28 6.83 9.34 0.27
CA ASP A 28 5.86 10.26 -0.35
C ASP A 28 5.71 10.05 -1.84
N ASP A 29 6.81 9.88 -2.56
CA ASP A 29 6.76 9.71 -4.01
C ASP A 29 6.07 8.41 -4.41
N GLU A 30 6.29 7.33 -3.69
CA GLU A 30 5.64 6.05 -3.97
C GLU A 30 4.16 6.09 -3.63
N VAL A 31 3.80 6.73 -2.52
CA VAL A 31 2.40 6.89 -2.15
C VAL A 31 1.66 7.74 -3.19
N PHE A 32 2.30 8.81 -3.66
CA PHE A 32 1.72 9.68 -4.67
C PHE A 32 1.52 8.94 -6.00
N LYS A 33 2.53 8.20 -6.45
CA LYS A 33 2.43 7.39 -7.67
C LYS A 33 1.29 6.39 -7.56
N PHE A 34 1.18 5.75 -6.40
CA PHE A 34 0.10 4.80 -6.13
C PHE A 34 -1.26 5.49 -6.26
N LEU A 35 -1.40 6.64 -5.61
CA LEU A 35 -2.66 7.38 -5.61
C LEU A 35 -3.07 7.77 -7.04
N VAL A 36 -2.13 8.33 -7.80
CA VAL A 36 -2.38 8.74 -9.19
C VAL A 36 -2.77 7.54 -10.06
N SER A 37 -2.01 6.44 -9.93
CA SER A 37 -2.21 5.26 -10.76
C SER A 37 -3.50 4.52 -10.45
N THR A 38 -4.03 4.66 -9.23
CA THR A 38 -5.22 3.92 -8.81
C THR A 38 -6.51 4.74 -8.90
N ARG A 39 -6.44 5.98 -9.35
CA ARG A 39 -7.60 6.86 -9.45
C ARG A 39 -8.76 6.25 -10.23
N GLU A 40 -8.45 5.54 -11.29
CA GLU A 40 -9.45 4.99 -12.19
C GLU A 40 -9.79 3.54 -11.90
N ALA A 41 -9.31 3.00 -10.77
CA ALA A 41 -9.47 1.58 -10.46
C ALA A 41 -10.93 1.11 -10.50
N LYS A 42 -11.87 1.92 -10.02
CA LYS A 42 -13.27 1.54 -10.02
C LYS A 42 -13.84 1.40 -11.43
N TRP A 43 -13.27 2.12 -12.40
CA TRP A 43 -13.67 2.05 -13.80
C TRP A 43 -13.00 0.91 -14.54
N LEU A 44 -11.72 0.65 -14.21
CA LEU A 44 -10.92 -0.35 -14.90
C LEU A 44 -11.10 -1.75 -14.32
N LEU A 45 -11.42 -1.83 -13.05
CA LEU A 45 -11.52 -3.09 -12.31
C LEU A 45 -12.95 -3.24 -11.80
N ASN A 46 -13.16 -3.07 -10.51
CA ASN A 46 -14.49 -3.03 -9.93
C ASN A 46 -14.45 -2.25 -8.60
N ALA A 47 -15.63 -2.05 -8.02
CA ALA A 47 -15.76 -1.28 -6.79
C ALA A 47 -15.05 -1.95 -5.61
N GLU A 48 -15.06 -3.27 -5.56
CA GLU A 48 -14.41 -4.00 -4.47
C GLU A 48 -12.91 -3.77 -4.45
N VAL A 49 -12.26 -3.91 -5.60
CA VAL A 49 -10.81 -3.69 -5.71
C VAL A 49 -10.48 -2.22 -5.45
N ALA A 50 -11.28 -1.30 -6.02
CA ALA A 50 -11.06 0.13 -5.81
C ALA A 50 -11.16 0.49 -4.32
N THR A 51 -12.13 -0.07 -3.62
CA THR A 51 -12.30 0.17 -2.19
C THR A 51 -11.11 -0.38 -1.40
N TYR A 52 -10.65 -1.57 -1.76
CA TYR A 52 -9.47 -2.16 -1.12
C TYR A 52 -8.23 -1.26 -1.28
N LEU A 53 -7.99 -0.77 -2.50
CA LEU A 53 -6.83 0.08 -2.76
C LEU A 53 -6.94 1.42 -2.02
N GLU A 54 -8.11 2.03 -2.05
CA GLU A 54 -8.33 3.36 -1.46
C GLU A 54 -8.49 3.33 0.06
N LYS A 55 -9.29 2.40 0.57
CA LYS A 55 -9.62 2.38 2.00
C LYS A 55 -8.66 1.56 2.84
N GLU A 56 -8.02 0.57 2.24
CA GLU A 56 -7.10 -0.28 3.00
C GLU A 56 -5.63 0.03 2.71
N LEU A 57 -5.18 -0.13 1.48
CA LEU A 57 -3.76 0.10 1.17
C LEU A 57 -3.35 1.56 1.38
N TYR A 58 -4.11 2.49 0.82
CA TYR A 58 -3.76 3.90 0.92
C TYR A 58 -3.80 4.38 2.38
N HIS A 59 -4.88 4.07 3.10
CA HIS A 59 -5.01 4.52 4.48
C HIS A 59 -3.92 3.95 5.39
N LYS A 60 -3.56 2.68 5.19
CA LYS A 60 -2.48 2.07 5.97
C LYS A 60 -1.13 2.71 5.66
N ALA A 61 -0.90 3.10 4.40
CA ALA A 61 0.32 3.79 4.02
C ALA A 61 0.40 5.16 4.70
N ILE A 62 -0.72 5.89 4.74
CA ILE A 62 -0.78 7.19 5.40
C ILE A 62 -0.59 7.02 6.92
N ASP A 63 -1.21 6.00 7.51
CA ASP A 63 -1.01 5.71 8.94
C ASP A 63 0.47 5.48 9.26
N LEU A 64 1.15 4.74 8.40
CA LEU A 64 2.59 4.48 8.59
C LEU A 64 3.39 5.78 8.49
N GLN A 65 3.08 6.63 7.50
CA GLN A 65 3.73 7.94 7.37
C GLN A 65 3.51 8.80 8.62
N THR A 66 2.29 8.82 9.12
CA THR A 66 1.94 9.61 10.30
C THR A 66 2.73 9.14 11.52
N LEU A 67 2.80 7.83 11.73
CA LEU A 67 3.56 7.27 12.84
C LEU A 67 5.05 7.61 12.73
N GLN A 68 5.59 7.56 11.52
CA GLN A 68 7.00 7.88 11.30
C GLN A 68 7.28 9.35 11.56
N ALA A 69 6.38 10.23 11.15
CA ALA A 69 6.53 11.67 11.42
C ALA A 69 6.42 11.96 12.92
N GLU A 70 5.50 11.30 13.61
CA GLU A 70 5.34 11.48 15.05
C GLU A 70 6.54 11.01 15.85
N LEU A 71 7.31 10.10 15.28
CA LEU A 71 8.48 9.54 15.96
C LEU A 71 9.67 10.49 15.99
N GLU A 72 9.70 11.46 15.08
CA GLU A 72 10.79 12.43 15.03
C GLU A 72 10.88 13.23 16.33
N GLY A 73 12.07 13.24 16.91
CA GLY A 73 12.31 13.98 18.14
C GLY A 73 11.78 13.31 19.41
N VAL A 74 11.15 12.15 19.30
CA VAL A 74 10.64 11.43 20.47
C VAL A 74 11.79 10.67 21.13
N PRO A 75 12.07 10.90 22.42
CA PRO A 75 13.16 10.21 23.11
C PRO A 75 12.81 8.74 23.36
N VAL A 76 13.84 7.97 23.67
CA VAL A 76 13.67 6.57 24.08
C VAL A 76 12.76 6.52 25.29
N GLY A 77 11.77 5.61 25.27
CA GLY A 77 10.81 5.47 26.33
C GLY A 77 9.54 4.79 25.85
N GLU A 78 8.52 4.81 26.68
CA GLU A 78 7.26 4.13 26.42
C GLU A 78 6.54 4.65 25.17
N GLU A 79 6.51 5.96 24.99
CA GLU A 79 5.85 6.57 23.83
C GLU A 79 6.49 6.11 22.54
N ARG A 80 7.82 6.11 22.48
CA ARG A 80 8.56 5.64 21.33
C ARG A 80 8.31 4.15 21.06
N SER A 81 8.33 3.35 22.12
CA SER A 81 8.09 1.91 22.01
C SER A 81 6.69 1.61 21.47
N THR A 82 5.69 2.33 21.94
CA THR A 82 4.31 2.16 21.47
C THR A 82 4.19 2.48 19.98
N ASN A 83 4.82 3.58 19.56
CA ASN A 83 4.80 3.99 18.16
C ASN A 83 5.45 2.92 17.28
N VAL A 84 6.63 2.44 17.67
CA VAL A 84 7.36 1.42 16.91
C VAL A 84 6.53 0.13 16.80
N MET A 85 5.83 -0.24 17.86
CA MET A 85 4.97 -1.42 17.82
C MET A 85 3.82 -1.25 16.83
N LYS A 86 3.21 -0.07 16.77
CA LYS A 86 2.16 0.23 15.80
C LYS A 86 2.69 0.15 14.39
N GLN A 87 3.88 0.70 14.14
CA GLN A 87 4.52 0.61 12.83
C GLN A 87 4.76 -0.85 12.45
N SER A 88 5.24 -1.65 13.38
CA SER A 88 5.50 -3.06 13.12
C SER A 88 4.25 -3.81 12.69
N LYS A 89 3.12 -3.54 13.33
CA LYS A 89 1.85 -4.17 12.96
C LYS A 89 1.43 -3.80 11.56
N ILE A 90 1.59 -2.54 11.19
CA ILE A 90 1.23 -2.08 9.83
C ILE A 90 2.15 -2.73 8.80
N LYS A 91 3.45 -2.80 9.08
CA LYS A 91 4.39 -3.43 8.15
C LYS A 91 4.08 -4.91 7.93
N LYS A 92 3.72 -5.62 9.00
CA LYS A 92 3.33 -7.03 8.89
C LYS A 92 2.06 -7.17 8.04
N TRP A 93 1.12 -6.27 8.23
CA TRP A 93 -0.10 -6.26 7.42
C TRP A 93 0.26 -6.09 5.94
N PHE A 94 1.18 -5.16 5.62
CA PHE A 94 1.63 -4.97 4.24
C PHE A 94 2.28 -6.21 3.66
N MET A 95 3.05 -6.94 4.46
CA MET A 95 3.66 -8.19 3.99
C MET A 95 2.62 -9.20 3.54
N GLU A 96 1.50 -9.25 4.24
CA GLU A 96 0.40 -10.16 3.89
C GLU A 96 -0.32 -9.72 2.62
N GLN A 97 -0.24 -8.45 2.26
CA GLN A 97 -0.97 -7.91 1.13
C GLN A 97 -0.42 -8.33 -0.24
N HIS A 98 0.81 -8.83 -0.31
CA HIS A 98 1.34 -9.31 -1.59
C HIS A 98 0.46 -10.41 -2.18
N GLU A 99 0.07 -11.36 -1.36
CA GLU A 99 -0.78 -12.45 -1.79
C GLU A 99 -2.22 -11.99 -2.03
N VAL A 100 -2.74 -11.17 -1.13
CA VAL A 100 -4.09 -10.63 -1.26
C VAL A 100 -4.24 -9.82 -2.54
N LEU A 101 -3.23 -8.99 -2.83
CA LEU A 101 -3.22 -8.16 -4.02
C LEU A 101 -3.28 -9.02 -5.29
N ASP A 102 -2.45 -10.07 -5.35
CA ASP A 102 -2.43 -10.97 -6.49
C ASP A 102 -3.78 -11.65 -6.69
N GLU A 103 -4.40 -12.09 -5.61
CA GLU A 103 -5.72 -12.72 -5.68
C GLU A 103 -6.77 -11.77 -6.22
N LYS A 104 -6.76 -10.52 -5.74
CA LYS A 104 -7.75 -9.53 -6.15
C LYS A 104 -7.59 -9.11 -7.61
N PHE A 105 -6.36 -9.05 -8.10
CA PHE A 105 -6.10 -8.63 -9.48
C PHE A 105 -6.13 -9.75 -10.50
N SER A 106 -6.01 -10.98 -10.06
CA SER A 106 -5.93 -12.14 -10.97
C SER A 106 -7.04 -12.17 -12.01
N PRO A 107 -8.32 -11.94 -11.67
CA PRO A 107 -9.40 -11.98 -12.66
C PRO A 107 -9.27 -10.91 -13.75
N PHE A 108 -8.60 -9.81 -13.46
CA PHE A 108 -8.51 -8.67 -14.37
C PHE A 108 -7.26 -8.67 -15.23
N LEU A 109 -6.23 -9.37 -14.80
CA LEU A 109 -4.95 -9.40 -15.51
C LEU A 109 -4.71 -10.72 -16.23
N GLU A 110 -5.59 -11.68 -16.05
CA GLU A 110 -5.41 -13.01 -16.60
C GLU A 110 -4.05 -13.59 -16.24
N LEU A 111 -3.68 -13.43 -14.96
CA LEU A 111 -2.41 -13.94 -14.47
C LEU A 111 -2.40 -15.46 -14.63
N GLN A 112 -1.46 -15.93 -15.42
CA GLN A 112 -1.31 -17.36 -15.68
C GLN A 112 -0.21 -17.93 -14.77
N HIS A 113 -0.45 -19.13 -14.30
CA HIS A 113 0.48 -19.80 -13.39
C HIS A 113 0.85 -21.15 -13.90
#